data_9e03200e28740a3b06121b7260589697
#
_entry.id   9e03200e28740a3b06121b7260589697
#
_cell.length_a   1.000
_cell.length_b   1.000
_cell.length_c   1.000
_cell.angle_alpha   90.00
_cell.angle_beta   90.00
_cell.angle_gamma   90.00
#
_symmetry.space_group_name_H-M   'P 1'
#
loop_
_entity.id
_entity.type
_entity.pdbx_description
1 polymer ?
#
loop_
_entity_poly.entity_id
_entity_poly.type
_entity_poly.pdbx_seq_one_letter_code
_entity_poly.pdbx_strand_id
1 'polypeptide(L)'
;ENRATGRRAFSKMKRLMLAEFEQCQVFLHFLDGNGKQAGATGIPLSWAVRAGVSGQMLNVSIPDDLPAGEYDVWMGIYNVETGRRMAVTELTGRDARIDSQNRLLIGHTVLVR
;
A
#
# COMPACT_ATOMS: atom_id res chain seq x y z
N GLU A 1 -18.51 30.04 -22.74
CA GLU A 1 -17.75 29.74 -21.52
C GLU A 1 -18.31 28.56 -20.75
N ASN A 2 -17.51 27.55 -20.55
CA ASN A 2 -17.95 26.29 -19.99
C ASN A 2 -17.49 26.06 -18.54
N ARG A 3 -17.43 27.10 -17.74
CA ARG A 3 -16.99 26.98 -16.34
C ARG A 3 -17.85 26.04 -15.54
N ALA A 4 -19.18 26.09 -15.72
CA ALA A 4 -20.10 25.21 -15.00
C ALA A 4 -19.89 23.76 -15.42
N THR A 5 -19.71 23.50 -16.70
CA THR A 5 -19.44 22.16 -17.22
C THR A 5 -18.10 21.62 -16.72
N GLY A 6 -17.05 22.48 -16.71
CA GLY A 6 -15.75 22.11 -16.19
C GLY A 6 -15.78 21.75 -14.72
N ARG A 7 -16.53 22.50 -13.91
CA ARG A 7 -16.69 22.22 -12.50
C ARG A 7 -17.39 20.89 -12.25
N ARG A 8 -18.44 20.59 -13.05
CA ARG A 8 -19.15 19.31 -12.93
C ARG A 8 -18.23 18.14 -13.27
N ALA A 9 -17.47 18.26 -14.35
CA ALA A 9 -16.53 17.23 -14.76
C ALA A 9 -15.46 16.98 -13.70
N PHE A 10 -14.90 18.06 -13.12
CA PHE A 10 -13.91 17.98 -12.07
C PHE A 10 -14.49 17.33 -10.80
N SER A 11 -15.71 17.72 -10.40
CA SER A 11 -16.37 17.15 -9.22
C SER A 11 -16.66 15.67 -9.39
N LYS A 12 -17.11 15.27 -10.60
CA LYS A 12 -17.35 13.86 -10.90
C LYS A 12 -16.07 13.05 -10.85
N MET A 13 -15.00 13.55 -11.45
CA MET A 13 -13.70 12.89 -11.43
C MET A 13 -13.17 12.75 -10.00
N LYS A 14 -13.30 13.80 -9.17
CA LYS A 14 -12.90 13.75 -7.77
C LYS A 14 -13.67 12.67 -7.00
N ARG A 15 -14.97 12.56 -7.23
CA ARG A 15 -15.78 11.53 -6.57
C ARG A 15 -15.38 10.12 -6.97
N LEU A 16 -15.07 9.91 -8.25
CA LEU A 16 -14.60 8.62 -8.74
C LEU A 16 -13.25 8.25 -8.14
N MET A 17 -12.34 9.21 -8.05
CA MET A 17 -11.03 9.01 -7.42
C MET A 17 -11.16 8.67 -5.94
N LEU A 18 -12.05 9.35 -5.22
CA LEU A 18 -12.29 9.07 -3.80
C LEU A 18 -12.91 7.70 -3.59
N ALA A 19 -13.83 7.30 -4.48
CA ALA A 19 -14.43 5.97 -4.40
C ALA A 19 -13.37 4.88 -4.60
N GLU A 20 -12.51 5.02 -5.60
CA GLU A 20 -11.42 4.07 -5.80
C GLU A 20 -10.45 4.08 -4.62
N PHE A 21 -10.11 5.26 -4.10
CA PHE A 21 -9.25 5.40 -2.93
C PHE A 21 -9.80 4.63 -1.73
N GLU A 22 -11.11 4.70 -1.48
CA GLU A 22 -11.74 3.97 -0.39
C GLU A 22 -11.78 2.47 -0.61
N GLN A 23 -11.71 2.01 -1.87
CA GLN A 23 -11.65 0.61 -2.21
C GLN A 23 -10.24 0.03 -2.11
N CYS A 24 -9.24 0.85 -1.89
CA CYS A 24 -7.86 0.42 -1.88
C CYS A 24 -7.36 0.11 -0.48
N GLN A 25 -6.47 -0.88 -0.42
CA GLN A 25 -5.74 -1.22 0.79
C GLN A 25 -4.25 -1.22 0.53
N VAL A 26 -3.50 -0.80 1.52
CA VAL A 26 -2.05 -1.02 1.57
C VAL A 26 -1.83 -2.41 2.13
N PHE A 27 -1.08 -3.23 1.42
CA PHE A 27 -0.69 -4.54 1.91
C PHE A 27 0.80 -4.57 2.24
N LEU A 28 1.15 -5.38 3.22
CA LEU A 28 2.52 -5.71 3.55
C LEU A 28 2.71 -7.20 3.38
N HIS A 29 3.71 -7.59 2.60
CA HIS A 29 4.08 -8.98 2.42
C HIS A 29 5.41 -9.24 3.12
N PHE A 30 5.47 -10.31 3.88
CA PHE A 30 6.67 -10.73 4.59
C PHE A 30 7.28 -11.90 3.83
N LEU A 31 8.45 -11.66 3.23
CA LEU A 31 9.16 -12.65 2.44
C LEU A 31 10.36 -13.17 3.22
N ASP A 32 10.50 -14.50 3.27
CA ASP A 32 11.61 -15.14 3.97
C ASP A 32 12.92 -15.04 3.18
N GLY A 33 13.98 -15.65 3.69
CA GLY A 33 15.30 -15.61 3.06
C GLY A 33 15.36 -16.27 1.69
N ASN A 34 14.37 -17.07 1.33
CA ASN A 34 14.25 -17.71 0.01
C ASN A 34 13.35 -16.91 -0.94
N GLY A 35 12.85 -15.75 -0.50
CA GLY A 35 11.94 -14.94 -1.30
C GLY A 35 10.52 -15.44 -1.32
N LYS A 36 10.17 -16.39 -0.44
CA LYS A 36 8.83 -16.94 -0.34
C LYS A 36 7.99 -16.10 0.63
N GLN A 37 6.77 -15.80 0.24
CA GLN A 37 5.85 -15.07 1.11
C GLN A 37 5.40 -15.97 2.26
N ALA A 38 5.76 -15.57 3.47
CA ALA A 38 5.41 -16.29 4.69
C ALA A 38 4.15 -15.75 5.35
N GLY A 39 3.83 -14.49 5.12
CA GLY A 39 2.64 -13.87 5.69
C GLY A 39 2.31 -12.55 5.03
N ALA A 40 1.14 -12.05 5.36
CA ALA A 40 0.65 -10.78 4.83
C ALA A 40 -0.26 -10.10 5.82
N THR A 41 -0.29 -8.78 5.78
CA THR A 41 -1.25 -7.98 6.51
C THR A 41 -1.64 -6.79 5.66
N GLY A 42 -2.73 -6.13 6.01
CA GLY A 42 -3.22 -5.00 5.23
C GLY A 42 -3.90 -3.97 6.10
N ILE A 43 -3.93 -2.75 5.60
CA ILE A 43 -4.63 -1.63 6.22
C ILE A 43 -5.33 -0.83 5.14
N PRO A 44 -6.45 -0.16 5.46
CA PRO A 44 -7.08 0.74 4.49
C PRO A 44 -6.12 1.84 4.06
N LEU A 45 -6.09 2.13 2.76
CA LEU A 45 -5.25 3.19 2.22
C LEU A 45 -5.58 4.53 2.86
N SER A 46 -6.85 4.78 3.16
CA SER A 46 -7.30 6.01 3.81
C SER A 46 -6.64 6.20 5.18
N TRP A 47 -6.44 5.12 5.94
CA TRP A 47 -5.77 5.20 7.24
C TRP A 47 -4.29 5.52 7.08
N ALA A 48 -3.62 4.89 6.12
CA ALA A 48 -2.20 5.12 5.86
C ALA A 48 -1.94 6.56 5.44
N VAL A 49 -2.77 7.10 4.56
CA VAL A 49 -2.63 8.49 4.10
C VAL A 49 -2.91 9.47 5.24
N ARG A 50 -3.95 9.20 6.03
CA ARG A 50 -4.28 10.07 7.17
C ARG A 50 -3.14 10.11 8.19
N ALA A 51 -2.56 8.96 8.51
CA ALA A 51 -1.43 8.87 9.41
C ALA A 51 -0.23 9.65 8.86
N GLY A 52 0.07 9.51 7.56
CA GLY A 52 1.16 10.22 6.92
C GLY A 52 0.98 11.73 6.94
N VAL A 53 -0.23 12.20 6.64
CA VAL A 53 -0.53 13.65 6.64
C VAL A 53 -0.44 14.24 8.04
N SER A 54 -0.91 13.54 9.06
CA SER A 54 -0.87 14.03 10.44
C SER A 54 0.48 13.82 11.12
N GLY A 55 1.41 13.11 10.48
CA GLY A 55 2.70 12.77 11.08
C GLY A 55 2.61 11.72 12.17
N GLN A 56 1.50 11.01 12.27
CA GLN A 56 1.31 9.97 13.27
C GLN A 56 1.89 8.64 12.81
N MET A 57 2.38 7.86 13.75
CA MET A 57 2.80 6.49 13.49
C MET A 57 1.56 5.60 13.32
N LEU A 58 1.60 4.73 12.34
CA LEU A 58 0.56 3.75 12.13
C LEU A 58 1.06 2.39 12.60
N ASN A 59 0.36 1.83 13.58
CA ASN A 59 0.69 0.51 14.09
C ASN A 59 -0.02 -0.55 13.25
N VAL A 60 0.76 -1.47 12.70
CA VAL A 60 0.25 -2.56 11.89
C VAL A 60 0.50 -3.87 12.64
N SER A 61 -0.54 -4.68 12.77
CA SER A 61 -0.43 -5.96 13.44
C SER A 61 0.33 -6.97 12.57
N ILE A 62 1.34 -7.60 13.15
CA ILE A 62 2.05 -8.69 12.50
C ILE A 62 1.17 -9.96 12.62
N PRO A 63 1.03 -10.76 11.54
CA PRO A 63 0.26 -11.99 11.62
C PRO A 63 0.76 -12.92 12.73
N ASP A 64 -0.17 -13.45 13.54
CA ASP A 64 0.17 -14.30 14.67
C ASP A 64 0.81 -15.63 14.25
N ASP A 65 0.50 -16.07 13.03
CA ASP A 65 1.01 -17.32 12.47
C ASP A 65 2.36 -17.17 11.77
N LEU A 66 2.93 -15.96 11.74
CA LEU A 66 4.22 -15.74 11.13
C LEU A 66 5.33 -16.32 12.01
N PRO A 67 6.10 -17.32 11.53
CA PRO A 67 7.17 -17.91 12.34
C PRO A 67 8.27 -16.92 12.69
N ALA A 68 8.98 -17.18 13.77
CA ALA A 68 10.18 -16.41 14.09
C ALA A 68 11.20 -16.53 12.95
N GLY A 69 11.89 -15.46 12.66
CA GLY A 69 12.89 -15.42 11.59
C GLY A 69 13.10 -14.03 11.03
N GLU A 70 13.82 -13.99 9.94
CA GLU A 70 14.15 -12.74 9.23
C GLU A 70 13.28 -12.63 7.99
N TYR A 71 12.75 -11.44 7.77
CA TYR A 71 11.83 -11.19 6.65
C TYR A 71 12.14 -9.85 5.99
N ASP A 72 12.06 -9.86 4.66
CA ASP A 72 11.94 -8.63 3.90
C ASP A 72 10.48 -8.22 3.85
N VAL A 73 10.22 -6.93 4.04
CA VAL A 73 8.87 -6.38 4.06
C VAL A 73 8.63 -5.61 2.78
N TRP A 74 7.67 -6.07 2.00
CA TRP A 74 7.28 -5.47 0.73
C TRP A 74 5.90 -4.87 0.86
N MET A 75 5.73 -3.66 0.33
CA MET A 75 4.48 -2.90 0.42
C MET A 75 3.91 -2.67 -0.96
N GLY A 76 2.61 -2.76 -1.06
CA GLY A 76 1.91 -2.40 -2.28
C GLY A 76 0.50 -1.92 -1.97
N ILE A 77 -0.22 -1.54 -3.00
CA ILE A 77 -1.59 -1.06 -2.90
C ILE A 77 -2.43 -1.85 -3.89
N TYR A 78 -3.58 -2.32 -3.46
CA TYR A 78 -4.51 -3.01 -4.35
C TYR A 78 -5.95 -2.55 -4.10
N ASN A 79 -6.75 -2.63 -5.15
CA ASN A 79 -8.18 -2.37 -5.08
C ASN A 79 -8.88 -3.67 -4.71
N VAL A 80 -9.57 -3.71 -3.57
CA VAL A 80 -10.21 -4.93 -3.07
C VAL A 80 -11.41 -5.36 -3.91
N GLU A 81 -12.06 -4.42 -4.59
CA GLU A 81 -13.21 -4.72 -5.43
C GLU A 81 -12.81 -5.38 -6.74
N THR A 82 -11.72 -4.95 -7.33
CA THR A 82 -11.24 -5.45 -8.62
C THR A 82 -10.10 -6.45 -8.50
N GLY A 83 -9.43 -6.52 -7.35
CA GLY A 83 -8.22 -7.30 -7.17
C GLY A 83 -7.00 -6.73 -7.87
N ARG A 84 -7.12 -5.56 -8.48
CA ARG A 84 -6.05 -4.95 -9.28
C ARG A 84 -5.04 -4.27 -8.38
N ARG A 85 -3.76 -4.53 -8.62
CA ARG A 85 -2.67 -3.85 -7.96
C ARG A 85 -2.40 -2.52 -8.65
N MET A 86 -2.16 -1.51 -7.84
CA MET A 86 -1.77 -0.19 -8.33
C MET A 86 -0.30 -0.23 -8.74
N ALA A 87 0.01 0.36 -9.88
CA ALA A 87 1.39 0.48 -10.33
C ALA A 87 2.13 1.49 -9.48
N VAL A 88 3.34 1.13 -9.05
CA VAL A 88 4.24 2.05 -8.35
C VAL A 88 5.17 2.61 -9.41
N THR A 89 4.88 3.82 -9.87
CA THR A 89 5.57 4.39 -11.02
C THR A 89 6.62 5.43 -10.67
N GLU A 90 6.42 6.15 -9.58
CA GLU A 90 7.35 7.19 -9.15
C GLU A 90 7.62 7.04 -7.67
N LEU A 91 8.85 6.70 -7.36
CA LEU A 91 9.28 6.64 -6.00
C LEU A 91 10.39 7.63 -5.78
N THR A 92 10.25 8.36 -4.71
CA THR A 92 11.28 9.23 -4.22
C THR A 92 12.39 8.37 -3.63
N GLY A 93 13.54 8.38 -4.24
CA GLY A 93 14.71 7.65 -3.74
C GLY A 93 15.35 6.81 -4.82
N ARG A 94 16.66 6.95 -4.92
CA ARG A 94 17.47 6.25 -5.91
C ARG A 94 17.58 4.75 -5.63
N ASP A 95 17.37 4.37 -4.37
CA ASP A 95 17.52 2.99 -3.91
C ASP A 95 16.20 2.27 -3.77
N ALA A 96 15.12 2.86 -4.30
CA ALA A 96 13.80 2.24 -4.25
C ALA A 96 13.81 0.96 -5.09
N ARG A 97 13.46 -0.15 -4.45
CA ARG A 97 13.39 -1.46 -5.10
C ARG A 97 11.94 -1.84 -5.29
N ILE A 98 11.55 -1.98 -6.56
CA ILE A 98 10.21 -2.39 -6.95
C ILE A 98 10.34 -3.73 -7.66
N ASP A 99 9.50 -4.69 -7.28
CA ASP A 99 9.50 -6.00 -7.93
C ASP A 99 8.48 -6.07 -9.08
N SER A 100 8.43 -7.23 -9.75
CA SER A 100 7.53 -7.46 -10.87
C SER A 100 6.05 -7.49 -10.46
N GLN A 101 5.75 -7.55 -9.16
CA GLN A 101 4.40 -7.57 -8.63
C GLN A 101 3.95 -6.20 -8.11
N ASN A 102 4.61 -5.13 -8.53
CA ASN A 102 4.31 -3.75 -8.11
C ASN A 102 4.40 -3.59 -6.60
N ARG A 103 5.42 -4.18 -5.99
CA ARG A 103 5.69 -4.04 -4.56
C ARG A 103 6.98 -3.28 -4.33
N LEU A 104 7.00 -2.48 -3.29
CA LEU A 104 8.15 -1.69 -2.87
C LEU A 104 8.78 -2.35 -1.65
N LEU A 105 10.09 -2.58 -1.68
CA LEU A 105 10.82 -3.03 -0.51
C LEU A 105 10.93 -1.87 0.49
N ILE A 106 10.33 -2.02 1.66
CA ILE A 106 10.32 -0.96 2.68
C ILE A 106 11.24 -1.26 3.87
N GLY A 107 11.67 -2.49 4.01
CA GLY A 107 12.56 -2.80 5.11
C GLY A 107 12.81 -4.28 5.29
N HIS A 108 13.58 -4.54 6.33
CA HIS A 108 13.90 -5.88 6.79
C HIS A 108 13.56 -5.95 8.27
N THR A 109 12.95 -7.02 8.69
CA THR A 109 12.58 -7.20 10.09
C THR A 109 13.01 -8.57 10.60
N VAL A 110 13.29 -8.62 11.89
CA VAL A 110 13.60 -9.86 12.60
C VAL A 110 12.47 -10.09 13.61
N LEU A 111 11.78 -11.20 13.46
CA LEU A 111 10.71 -11.58 14.36
C LEU A 111 11.24 -12.58 15.37
N VAL A 112 11.15 -12.21 16.64
CA VAL A 112 11.56 -13.04 17.77
C VAL A 112 10.29 -13.48 18.51
N ARG A 113 10.16 -14.77 18.72
CA ARG A 113 9.01 -15.32 19.43
C ARG A 113 9.46 -16.29 20.52
#